data_e4c5e6d7e82c23233f09b606a6753ccd
#
_entry.id   e4c5e6d7e82c23233f09b606a6753ccd
#
_cell.length_a   1.000
_cell.length_b   1.000
_cell.length_c   1.000
_cell.angle_alpha   90.00
_cell.angle_beta   90.00
_cell.angle_gamma   90.00
#
_symmetry.space_group_name_H-M   'P 1'
#
loop_
_entity.id
_entity.type
_entity.pdbx_description
1 polymer ?
#
loop_
_entity_poly.entity_id
_entity_poly.type
_entity_poly.pdbx_seq_one_letter_code
_entity_poly.pdbx_strand_id
1 'polypeptide(L)'
;VLLLSLIGPGPVMDAFVAAFRLPNMFRRFFAEGAFNAAFVPMFAKKLEGEEGAGKFARDAFNGLALVVLALTALGMIFMPGLVWLTAEGFVGDPRFDMTVAFGRIAFPYILCMSLSALFSGILNATGRFAVAAAAPVLLNIFVIAAMTFAALTGGEVALWLIWSIPVAGVAQLALTWRAAAQAGGTDRGIHQLLPL
;
A
#
# COMPACT_ATOMS: atom_id res chain seq x y z
N VAL A 1 20.76 -5.66 -1.39
CA VAL A 1 21.86 -6.41 -2.02
C VAL A 1 21.36 -7.15 -3.24
N LEU A 2 20.36 -8.04 -3.13
CA LEU A 2 19.79 -8.83 -4.25
C LEU A 2 19.31 -7.95 -5.43
N LEU A 3 18.69 -6.82 -5.17
CA LEU A 3 18.18 -5.89 -6.18
C LEU A 3 19.32 -5.29 -7.04
N LEU A 4 20.40 -4.89 -6.37
CA LEU A 4 21.60 -4.38 -7.03
C LEU A 4 22.37 -5.43 -7.83
N SER A 5 22.31 -6.71 -7.41
CA SER A 5 23.00 -7.79 -8.13
C SER A 5 22.28 -8.25 -9.38
N LEU A 6 20.95 -8.07 -9.47
CA LEU A 6 20.14 -8.52 -10.61
C LEU A 6 19.88 -7.43 -11.66
N ILE A 7 19.65 -6.18 -11.22
CA ILE A 7 19.43 -5.06 -12.16
C ILE A 7 20.77 -4.39 -12.51
N GLY A 8 21.73 -4.43 -11.59
CA GLY A 8 22.98 -3.68 -11.70
C GLY A 8 22.80 -2.18 -11.44
N PRO A 9 23.89 -1.43 -11.26
CA PRO A 9 23.85 0.02 -11.24
C PRO A 9 23.57 0.55 -12.65
N GLY A 10 22.56 1.39 -12.80
CA GLY A 10 22.22 1.96 -14.10
C GLY A 10 20.92 2.75 -14.12
N PRO A 11 20.58 3.36 -15.27
CA PRO A 11 19.43 4.26 -15.42
C PRO A 11 18.09 3.63 -15.00
N VAL A 12 17.93 2.33 -15.24
CA VAL A 12 16.71 1.58 -14.90
C VAL A 12 16.55 1.45 -13.39
N MET A 13 17.64 1.18 -12.67
CA MET A 13 17.64 1.10 -11.21
C MET A 13 17.36 2.46 -10.58
N ASP A 14 17.97 3.51 -11.10
CA ASP A 14 17.75 4.88 -10.65
C ASP A 14 16.28 5.28 -10.81
N ALA A 15 15.69 5.01 -11.98
CA ALA A 15 14.30 5.28 -12.28
C ALA A 15 13.35 4.47 -11.37
N PHE A 16 13.64 3.20 -11.10
CA PHE A 16 12.87 2.35 -10.20
C PHE A 16 12.89 2.89 -8.76
N VAL A 17 14.08 3.21 -8.24
CA VAL A 17 14.24 3.74 -6.87
C VAL A 17 13.53 5.09 -6.73
N ALA A 18 13.65 5.97 -7.71
CA ALA A 18 12.98 7.27 -7.72
C ALA A 18 11.46 7.11 -7.77
N ALA A 19 10.95 6.24 -8.65
CA ALA A 19 9.52 5.95 -8.77
C ALA A 19 8.93 5.35 -7.48
N PHE A 20 9.65 4.44 -6.82
CA PHE A 20 9.17 3.78 -5.60
C PHE A 20 9.26 4.69 -4.37
N ARG A 21 10.08 5.73 -4.40
CA ARG A 21 10.19 6.71 -3.30
C ARG A 21 8.85 7.40 -3.03
N LEU A 22 8.09 7.75 -4.07
CA LEU A 22 6.80 8.42 -3.95
C LEU A 22 5.76 7.59 -3.19
N PRO A 23 5.38 6.36 -3.62
CA PRO A 23 4.48 5.51 -2.86
C PRO A 23 4.95 5.26 -1.42
N ASN A 24 6.25 5.10 -1.21
CA ASN A 24 6.81 4.83 0.11
C ASN A 24 6.71 6.03 1.06
N MET A 25 6.83 7.25 0.53
CA MET A 25 6.63 8.48 1.31
C MET A 25 5.17 8.62 1.76
N PHE A 26 4.21 8.37 0.85
CA PHE A 26 2.79 8.39 1.18
C PHE A 26 2.40 7.26 2.14
N ARG A 27 3.03 6.07 2.02
CA ARG A 27 2.85 4.97 2.97
C ARG A 27 3.14 5.40 4.41
N ARG A 28 4.23 6.13 4.64
CA ARG A 28 4.58 6.64 5.97
C ARG A 28 3.50 7.55 6.54
N PHE A 29 2.90 8.39 5.71
CA PHE A 29 1.85 9.32 6.13
C PHE A 29 0.56 8.59 6.53
N PHE A 30 0.08 7.66 5.69
CA PHE A 30 -1.23 7.05 5.85
C PHE A 30 -1.18 5.74 6.65
N ALA A 31 -0.17 4.91 6.49
CA ALA A 31 -0.10 3.58 7.10
C ALA A 31 0.57 3.55 8.49
N GLU A 32 1.57 4.40 8.72
CA GLU A 32 2.38 4.36 9.94
C GLU A 32 2.13 5.55 10.87
N GLY A 33 1.42 6.58 10.41
CA GLY A 33 1.36 7.88 11.08
C GLY A 33 0.02 8.27 11.66
N ALA A 34 -0.41 9.48 11.31
CA ALA A 34 -1.50 10.21 11.94
C ALA A 34 -2.86 9.48 11.90
N PHE A 35 -3.14 8.71 10.81
CA PHE A 35 -4.43 8.02 10.68
C PHE A 35 -4.60 6.93 11.74
N ASN A 36 -3.64 6.02 11.87
CA ASN A 36 -3.73 4.93 12.85
C ASN A 36 -3.67 5.44 14.28
N ALA A 37 -2.87 6.48 14.56
CA ALA A 37 -2.79 7.10 15.88
C ALA A 37 -4.14 7.71 16.33
N ALA A 38 -4.92 8.23 15.38
CA ALA A 38 -6.25 8.78 15.68
C ALA A 38 -7.34 7.70 15.64
N PHE A 39 -7.33 6.82 14.64
CA PHE A 39 -8.38 5.84 14.40
C PHE A 39 -8.45 4.76 15.48
N VAL A 40 -7.30 4.15 15.84
CA VAL A 40 -7.28 2.99 16.75
C VAL A 40 -7.85 3.30 18.14
N PRO A 41 -7.50 4.40 18.82
CA PRO A 41 -8.09 4.72 20.13
C PRO A 41 -9.59 5.04 20.04
N MET A 42 -10.02 5.74 18.98
CA MET A 42 -11.44 6.07 18.79
C MET A 42 -12.27 4.82 18.49
N PHE A 43 -11.74 3.90 17.70
CA PHE A 43 -12.39 2.64 17.39
C PHE A 43 -12.47 1.72 18.62
N ALA A 44 -11.38 1.59 19.39
CA ALA A 44 -11.34 0.82 20.62
C ALA A 44 -12.37 1.32 21.64
N LYS A 45 -12.45 2.64 21.84
CA LYS A 45 -13.45 3.25 22.74
C LYS A 45 -14.90 2.96 22.32
N LYS A 46 -15.19 2.95 21.01
CA LYS A 46 -16.52 2.60 20.50
C LYS A 46 -16.82 1.10 20.61
N LEU A 47 -15.78 0.27 20.53
CA LEU A 47 -15.91 -1.17 20.70
C LEU A 47 -16.28 -1.53 22.16
N GLU A 48 -15.66 -0.86 23.16
CA GLU A 48 -15.96 -1.03 24.58
C GLU A 48 -17.36 -0.52 24.96
N GLY A 49 -17.82 0.56 24.30
CA GLY A 49 -19.14 1.15 24.55
C GLY A 49 -20.30 0.45 23.86
N GLU A 50 -20.06 -0.64 23.10
CA GLU A 50 -21.05 -1.37 22.30
C GLU A 50 -21.86 -0.51 21.30
N GLU A 51 -21.51 0.77 21.12
CA GLU A 51 -22.25 1.72 20.30
C GLU A 51 -21.54 2.07 18.99
N GLY A 52 -22.04 1.54 17.88
CA GLY A 52 -21.75 2.05 16.53
C GLY A 52 -20.33 1.85 16.03
N ALA A 53 -19.53 0.94 16.61
CA ALA A 53 -18.16 0.66 16.16
C ALA A 53 -18.13 0.23 14.67
N GLY A 54 -19.08 -0.60 14.24
CA GLY A 54 -19.22 -1.02 12.86
C GLY A 54 -19.53 0.13 11.91
N LYS A 55 -20.46 1.03 12.30
CA LYS A 55 -20.77 2.22 11.50
C LYS A 55 -19.55 3.14 11.40
N PHE A 56 -18.87 3.39 12.52
CA PHE A 56 -17.68 4.23 12.55
C PHE A 56 -16.55 3.68 11.64
N ALA A 57 -16.31 2.36 11.67
CA ALA A 57 -15.32 1.74 10.81
C ALA A 57 -15.70 1.83 9.32
N ARG A 58 -16.98 1.69 8.98
CA ARG A 58 -17.49 1.86 7.61
C ARG A 58 -17.36 3.30 7.12
N ASP A 59 -17.73 4.27 7.96
CA ASP A 59 -17.62 5.68 7.62
C ASP A 59 -16.15 6.08 7.44
N ALA A 60 -15.26 5.58 8.31
CA ALA A 60 -13.81 5.76 8.19
C ALA A 60 -13.25 5.10 6.91
N PHE A 61 -13.71 3.89 6.57
CA PHE A 61 -13.32 3.22 5.33
C PHE A 61 -13.75 4.02 4.10
N ASN A 62 -15.01 4.44 4.04
CA ASN A 62 -15.54 5.19 2.90
C ASN A 62 -14.81 6.54 2.74
N GLY A 63 -14.60 7.27 3.84
CA GLY A 63 -13.89 8.53 3.82
C GLY A 63 -12.44 8.36 3.40
N LEU A 64 -11.72 7.40 3.97
CA LEU A 64 -10.34 7.09 3.61
C LEU A 64 -10.22 6.63 2.16
N ALA A 65 -11.10 5.71 1.72
CA ALA A 65 -11.11 5.19 0.36
C ALA A 65 -11.33 6.31 -0.66
N LEU A 66 -12.28 7.21 -0.41
CA LEU A 66 -12.56 8.35 -1.30
C LEU A 66 -11.34 9.28 -1.41
N VAL A 67 -10.78 9.68 -0.27
CA VAL A 67 -9.63 10.60 -0.23
C VAL A 67 -8.41 9.97 -0.91
N VAL A 68 -8.07 8.72 -0.56
CA VAL A 68 -6.87 8.07 -1.13
C VAL A 68 -7.08 7.70 -2.59
N LEU A 69 -8.31 7.36 -3.03
CA LEU A 69 -8.63 7.14 -4.43
C LEU A 69 -8.44 8.44 -5.24
N ALA A 70 -8.95 9.56 -4.73
CA ALA A 70 -8.76 10.87 -5.36
C ALA A 70 -7.28 11.25 -5.43
N LEU A 71 -6.52 11.07 -4.35
CA LEU A 71 -5.08 11.30 -4.32
C LEU A 71 -4.33 10.39 -5.28
N THR A 72 -4.71 9.12 -5.38
CA THR A 72 -4.10 8.17 -6.32
C THR A 72 -4.36 8.60 -7.75
N ALA A 73 -5.60 8.95 -8.09
CA ALA A 73 -5.95 9.42 -9.43
C ALA A 73 -5.21 10.71 -9.80
N LEU A 74 -5.21 11.70 -8.91
CA LEU A 74 -4.47 12.95 -9.11
C LEU A 74 -2.97 12.71 -9.24
N GLY A 75 -2.39 11.87 -8.38
CA GLY A 75 -0.97 11.53 -8.43
C GLY A 75 -0.57 10.83 -9.75
N MET A 76 -1.42 9.94 -10.27
CA MET A 76 -1.18 9.30 -11.58
C MET A 76 -1.28 10.31 -12.74
N ILE A 77 -2.23 11.23 -12.70
CA ILE A 77 -2.39 12.28 -13.71
C ILE A 77 -1.19 13.23 -13.68
N PHE A 78 -0.83 13.71 -12.49
CA PHE A 78 0.25 14.67 -12.28
C PHE A 78 1.62 14.03 -12.03
N MET A 79 1.78 12.73 -12.35
CA MET A 79 3.04 12.01 -12.14
C MET A 79 4.27 12.71 -12.74
N PRO A 80 4.22 13.28 -13.96
CA PRO A 80 5.37 14.04 -14.48
C PRO A 80 5.79 15.20 -13.58
N GLY A 81 4.83 15.92 -12.99
CA GLY A 81 5.10 17.00 -12.05
C GLY A 81 5.70 16.50 -10.73
N LEU A 82 5.21 15.36 -10.23
CA LEU A 82 5.77 14.73 -9.02
C LEU A 82 7.21 14.27 -9.25
N VAL A 83 7.50 13.69 -10.40
CA VAL A 83 8.87 13.27 -10.78
C VAL A 83 9.76 14.48 -10.94
N TRP A 84 9.28 15.53 -11.59
CA TRP A 84 10.02 16.81 -11.72
C TRP A 84 10.39 17.38 -10.35
N LEU A 85 9.48 17.34 -9.39
CA LEU A 85 9.71 17.87 -8.03
C LEU A 85 10.67 17.00 -7.19
N THR A 86 10.67 15.69 -7.40
CA THR A 86 11.39 14.72 -6.54
C THR A 86 12.67 14.17 -7.14
N ALA A 87 12.82 14.28 -8.47
CA ALA A 87 13.94 13.79 -9.25
C ALA A 87 14.35 14.81 -10.34
N GLU A 88 14.53 16.06 -9.94
CA GLU A 88 14.87 17.16 -10.84
C GLU A 88 16.09 16.86 -11.73
N GLY A 89 17.08 16.13 -11.20
CA GLY A 89 18.26 15.70 -11.96
C GLY A 89 17.99 14.72 -13.12
N PHE A 90 16.74 14.26 -13.31
CA PHE A 90 16.35 13.41 -14.45
C PHE A 90 15.70 14.21 -15.60
N VAL A 91 15.47 15.49 -15.42
CA VAL A 91 14.85 16.33 -16.44
C VAL A 91 15.76 16.42 -17.67
N GLY A 92 15.23 16.05 -18.84
CA GLY A 92 15.98 15.97 -20.10
C GLY A 92 16.78 14.67 -20.29
N ASP A 93 16.64 13.71 -19.40
CA ASP A 93 17.27 12.38 -19.45
C ASP A 93 16.18 11.30 -19.69
N PRO A 94 16.47 10.20 -20.43
CA PRO A 94 15.54 9.08 -20.62
C PRO A 94 15.00 8.48 -19.30
N ARG A 95 15.70 8.65 -18.18
CA ARG A 95 15.27 8.24 -16.85
C ARG A 95 13.99 8.94 -16.40
N PHE A 96 13.73 10.15 -16.87
CA PHE A 96 12.52 10.89 -16.50
C PHE A 96 11.26 10.16 -16.93
N ASP A 97 11.16 9.82 -18.22
CA ASP A 97 9.98 9.13 -18.77
C ASP A 97 9.81 7.74 -18.16
N MET A 98 10.91 7.05 -17.93
CA MET A 98 10.90 5.74 -17.26
C MET A 98 10.41 5.85 -15.81
N THR A 99 10.86 6.87 -15.07
CA THR A 99 10.40 7.14 -13.69
C THR A 99 8.92 7.48 -13.65
N VAL A 100 8.43 8.26 -14.60
CA VAL A 100 7.00 8.58 -14.74
C VAL A 100 6.18 7.32 -15.01
N ALA A 101 6.62 6.46 -15.95
CA ALA A 101 5.93 5.21 -16.26
C ALA A 101 5.90 4.26 -15.04
N PHE A 102 7.03 4.05 -14.39
CA PHE A 102 7.12 3.23 -13.18
C PHE A 102 6.31 3.81 -12.03
N GLY A 103 6.35 5.12 -11.85
CA GLY A 103 5.56 5.81 -10.85
C GLY A 103 4.06 5.57 -11.03
N ARG A 104 3.54 5.70 -12.26
CA ARG A 104 2.13 5.43 -12.55
C ARG A 104 1.71 3.99 -12.25
N ILE A 105 2.58 3.01 -12.48
CA ILE A 105 2.30 1.60 -12.17
C ILE A 105 2.33 1.36 -10.66
N ALA A 106 3.29 1.93 -9.94
CA ALA A 106 3.45 1.72 -8.51
C ALA A 106 2.46 2.53 -7.65
N PHE A 107 1.96 3.66 -8.14
CA PHE A 107 1.17 4.61 -7.34
C PHE A 107 -0.15 4.03 -6.78
N PRO A 108 -0.91 3.17 -7.49
CA PRO A 108 -2.09 2.50 -6.94
C PRO A 108 -1.85 1.69 -5.67
N TYR A 109 -0.59 1.31 -5.39
CA TYR A 109 -0.21 0.67 -4.14
C TYR A 109 -0.58 1.49 -2.90
N ILE A 110 -0.59 2.82 -3.01
CA ILE A 110 -0.96 3.73 -1.91
C ILE A 110 -2.40 3.46 -1.44
N LEU A 111 -3.33 3.27 -2.38
CA LEU A 111 -4.72 2.95 -2.08
C LEU A 111 -4.81 1.63 -1.28
N CYS A 112 -4.20 0.57 -1.80
CA CYS A 112 -4.22 -0.73 -1.15
C CYS A 112 -3.59 -0.69 0.24
N MET A 113 -2.45 -0.02 0.39
CA MET A 113 -1.74 0.11 1.66
C MET A 113 -2.52 0.90 2.70
N SER A 114 -3.14 2.02 2.31
CA SER A 114 -3.91 2.86 3.23
C SER A 114 -5.14 2.13 3.77
N LEU A 115 -5.86 1.42 2.90
CA LEU A 115 -7.00 0.59 3.31
C LEU A 115 -6.55 -0.61 4.15
N SER A 116 -5.42 -1.24 3.80
CA SER A 116 -4.81 -2.31 4.58
C SER A 116 -4.42 -1.85 6.00
N ALA A 117 -3.93 -0.61 6.12
CA ALA A 117 -3.59 -0.01 7.40
C ALA A 117 -4.82 0.21 8.29
N LEU A 118 -5.95 0.64 7.71
CA LEU A 118 -7.22 0.74 8.44
C LEU A 118 -7.67 -0.62 8.98
N PHE A 119 -7.66 -1.68 8.15
CA PHE A 119 -8.01 -3.02 8.60
C PHE A 119 -7.01 -3.56 9.63
N SER A 120 -5.72 -3.25 9.49
CA SER A 120 -4.70 -3.57 10.50
C SER A 120 -4.97 -2.86 11.82
N GLY A 121 -5.47 -1.61 11.79
CA GLY A 121 -5.93 -0.88 12.99
C GLY A 121 -7.10 -1.58 13.69
N ILE A 122 -8.09 -2.06 12.93
CA ILE A 122 -9.21 -2.86 13.45
C ILE A 122 -8.71 -4.17 14.08
N LEU A 123 -7.82 -4.89 13.37
CA LEU A 123 -7.23 -6.13 13.86
C LEU A 123 -6.43 -5.93 15.15
N ASN A 124 -5.67 -4.85 15.25
CA ASN A 124 -4.93 -4.51 16.46
C ASN A 124 -5.88 -4.19 17.62
N ALA A 125 -6.94 -3.44 17.39
CA ALA A 125 -7.94 -3.12 18.41
C ALA A 125 -8.70 -4.38 18.88
N THR A 126 -8.82 -5.41 18.05
CA THR A 126 -9.45 -6.70 18.38
C THR A 126 -8.45 -7.79 18.85
N GLY A 127 -7.20 -7.42 19.12
CA GLY A 127 -6.16 -8.33 19.64
C GLY A 127 -5.55 -9.29 18.60
N ARG A 128 -5.82 -9.12 17.31
CA ARG A 128 -5.31 -9.97 16.22
C ARG A 128 -4.03 -9.41 15.59
N PHE A 129 -3.01 -9.16 16.40
CA PHE A 129 -1.75 -8.50 16.00
C PHE A 129 -0.96 -9.26 14.92
N ALA A 130 -1.00 -10.60 14.94
CA ALA A 130 -0.18 -11.42 14.05
C ALA A 130 -0.47 -11.16 12.56
N VAL A 131 -1.74 -11.03 12.19
CA VAL A 131 -2.14 -10.78 10.78
C VAL A 131 -1.78 -9.36 10.37
N ALA A 132 -2.00 -8.38 11.25
CA ALA A 132 -1.62 -7.00 10.99
C ALA A 132 -0.10 -6.87 10.76
N ALA A 133 0.72 -7.59 11.55
CA ALA A 133 2.17 -7.63 11.40
C ALA A 133 2.65 -8.41 10.16
N ALA A 134 1.89 -9.42 9.70
CA ALA A 134 2.23 -10.22 8.53
C ALA A 134 2.00 -9.48 7.20
N ALA A 135 1.08 -8.52 7.16
CA ALA A 135 0.73 -7.83 5.92
C ALA A 135 1.94 -7.19 5.20
N PRO A 136 2.84 -6.43 5.86
CA PRO A 136 4.02 -5.86 5.19
C PRO A 136 5.00 -6.91 4.65
N VAL A 137 5.01 -8.12 5.21
CA VAL A 137 5.91 -9.21 4.76
C VAL A 137 5.53 -9.67 3.35
N LEU A 138 4.24 -9.59 2.98
CA LEU A 138 3.79 -9.95 1.64
C LEU A 138 4.49 -9.13 0.55
N LEU A 139 4.73 -7.83 0.77
CA LEU A 139 5.46 -7.02 -0.20
C LEU A 139 6.84 -7.64 -0.50
N ASN A 140 7.58 -8.02 0.54
CA ASN A 140 8.89 -8.63 0.37
C ASN A 140 8.81 -9.98 -0.37
N ILE A 141 7.80 -10.80 -0.06
CA ILE A 141 7.58 -12.08 -0.73
C ILE A 141 7.32 -11.86 -2.22
N PHE A 142 6.41 -10.94 -2.59
CA PHE A 142 6.12 -10.66 -3.99
C PHE A 142 7.31 -10.06 -4.75
N VAL A 143 8.07 -9.16 -4.12
CA VAL A 143 9.29 -8.60 -4.70
C VAL A 143 10.33 -9.69 -4.94
N ILE A 144 10.60 -10.56 -3.97
CA ILE A 144 11.54 -11.68 -4.12
C ILE A 144 11.07 -12.65 -5.20
N ALA A 145 9.78 -13.00 -5.20
CA ALA A 145 9.20 -13.88 -6.22
C ALA A 145 9.33 -13.29 -7.63
N ALA A 146 9.04 -12.00 -7.80
CA ALA A 146 9.18 -11.30 -9.08
C ALA A 146 10.64 -11.29 -9.58
N MET A 147 11.59 -11.02 -8.67
CA MET A 147 13.02 -11.05 -9.00
C MET A 147 13.49 -12.45 -9.41
N THR A 148 13.08 -13.48 -8.67
CA THR A 148 13.42 -14.87 -8.96
C THR A 148 12.83 -15.30 -10.31
N PHE A 149 11.56 -14.95 -10.54
CA PHE A 149 10.88 -15.27 -11.81
C PHE A 149 11.56 -14.59 -13.00
N ALA A 150 11.88 -13.30 -12.89
CA ALA A 150 12.58 -12.56 -13.94
C ALA A 150 13.96 -13.16 -14.24
N ALA A 151 14.70 -13.55 -13.20
CA ALA A 151 16.01 -14.19 -13.35
C ALA A 151 15.93 -15.55 -14.07
N LEU A 152 14.88 -16.33 -13.81
CA LEU A 152 14.69 -17.65 -14.43
C LEU A 152 14.18 -17.56 -15.88
N THR A 153 13.39 -16.54 -16.21
CA THR A 153 12.78 -16.38 -17.54
C THR A 153 13.58 -15.50 -18.49
N GLY A 154 14.65 -14.83 -18.00
CA GLY A 154 15.42 -13.86 -18.79
C GLY A 154 14.65 -12.59 -19.14
N GLY A 155 13.54 -12.30 -18.44
CA GLY A 155 12.71 -11.12 -18.65
C GLY A 155 13.30 -9.84 -18.05
N GLU A 156 12.70 -8.70 -18.40
CA GLU A 156 13.09 -7.39 -17.84
C GLU A 156 12.78 -7.33 -16.34
N VAL A 157 13.79 -7.49 -15.51
CA VAL A 157 13.68 -7.52 -14.04
C VAL A 157 12.93 -6.30 -13.48
N ALA A 158 13.21 -5.12 -14.03
CA ALA A 158 12.56 -3.88 -13.57
C ALA A 158 11.05 -3.87 -13.79
N LEU A 159 10.58 -4.42 -14.91
CA LEU A 159 9.16 -4.50 -15.24
C LEU A 159 8.43 -5.46 -14.30
N TRP A 160 9.00 -6.63 -14.04
CA TRP A 160 8.45 -7.59 -13.07
C TRP A 160 8.40 -7.02 -11.65
N LEU A 161 9.46 -6.31 -11.25
CA LEU A 161 9.52 -5.65 -9.96
C LEU A 161 8.45 -4.59 -9.80
N ILE A 162 8.32 -3.68 -10.77
CA ILE A 162 7.37 -2.58 -10.62
C ILE A 162 5.92 -3.08 -10.57
N TRP A 163 5.56 -4.11 -11.32
CA TRP A 163 4.24 -4.74 -11.28
C TRP A 163 4.00 -5.56 -10.00
N SER A 164 5.06 -6.09 -9.38
CA SER A 164 4.92 -6.81 -8.10
C SER A 164 4.40 -5.91 -6.97
N ILE A 165 4.63 -4.60 -7.05
CA ILE A 165 4.22 -3.63 -6.01
C ILE A 165 2.69 -3.54 -5.89
N PRO A 166 1.92 -3.18 -6.94
CA PRO A 166 0.48 -3.12 -6.85
C PRO A 166 -0.14 -4.50 -6.59
N VAL A 167 0.42 -5.58 -7.13
CA VAL A 167 -0.05 -6.96 -6.87
C VAL A 167 0.11 -7.32 -5.39
N ALA A 168 1.27 -7.01 -4.80
CA ALA A 168 1.48 -7.18 -3.36
C ALA A 168 0.50 -6.33 -2.53
N GLY A 169 0.21 -5.10 -2.98
CA GLY A 169 -0.77 -4.23 -2.34
C GLY A 169 -2.16 -4.86 -2.29
N VAL A 170 -2.62 -5.40 -3.42
CA VAL A 170 -3.92 -6.10 -3.49
C VAL A 170 -3.92 -7.34 -2.57
N ALA A 171 -2.84 -8.11 -2.55
CA ALA A 171 -2.72 -9.28 -1.67
C ALA A 171 -2.75 -8.89 -0.18
N GLN A 172 -2.06 -7.81 0.20
CA GLN A 172 -2.08 -7.27 1.56
C GLN A 172 -3.47 -6.81 1.97
N LEU A 173 -4.15 -6.06 1.09
CA LEU A 173 -5.51 -5.60 1.32
C LEU A 173 -6.48 -6.79 1.48
N ALA A 174 -6.39 -7.79 0.62
CA ALA A 174 -7.22 -8.97 0.69
C ALA A 174 -6.99 -9.78 1.98
N LEU A 175 -5.72 -9.90 2.42
CA LEU A 175 -5.38 -10.59 3.68
C LEU A 175 -5.99 -9.87 4.89
N THR A 176 -5.73 -8.57 5.01
CA THR A 176 -6.19 -7.77 6.16
C THR A 176 -7.72 -7.62 6.17
N TRP A 177 -8.33 -7.43 5.02
CA TRP A 177 -9.78 -7.40 4.87
C TRP A 177 -10.45 -8.71 5.31
N ARG A 178 -9.99 -9.86 4.80
CA ARG A 178 -10.52 -11.18 5.19
C ARG A 178 -10.38 -11.44 6.69
N ALA A 179 -9.23 -11.08 7.25
CA ALA A 179 -8.99 -11.26 8.68
C ALA A 179 -9.88 -10.33 9.53
N ALA A 180 -10.09 -9.09 9.11
CA ALA A 180 -11.00 -8.16 9.77
C ALA A 180 -12.46 -8.64 9.66
N ALA A 181 -12.88 -9.17 8.52
CA ALA A 181 -14.21 -9.76 8.34
C ALA A 181 -14.44 -10.97 9.28
N GLN A 182 -13.44 -11.83 9.44
CA GLN A 182 -13.50 -12.96 10.39
C GLN A 182 -13.51 -12.51 11.85
N ALA A 183 -12.82 -11.40 12.17
CA ALA A 183 -12.88 -10.80 13.50
C ALA A 183 -14.28 -10.29 13.82
N GLY A 184 -14.94 -9.70 12.83
CA GLY A 184 -16.30 -9.21 12.95
C GLY A 184 -17.37 -10.29 13.17
N GLY A 185 -17.14 -11.50 12.67
CA GLY A 185 -18.03 -12.63 12.86
C GLY A 185 -18.07 -13.21 14.27
N THR A 186 -17.06 -12.91 15.09
CA THR A 186 -16.98 -13.37 16.50
C THR A 186 -17.49 -12.32 17.49
N ASP A 187 -17.52 -11.04 17.11
CA ASP A 187 -18.01 -9.93 17.94
C ASP A 187 -19.30 -9.35 17.36
N ARG A 188 -20.39 -9.41 18.13
CA ARG A 188 -21.75 -9.01 17.70
C ARG A 188 -21.88 -7.59 17.14
N GLY A 189 -20.88 -6.70 17.40
CA GLY A 189 -20.86 -5.32 16.91
C GLY A 189 -20.31 -5.11 15.51
N ILE A 190 -19.57 -6.08 14.95
CA ILE A 190 -18.81 -5.91 13.72
C ILE A 190 -19.49 -6.56 12.49
N HIS A 191 -20.58 -7.34 12.69
CA HIS A 191 -21.35 -7.95 11.59
C HIS A 191 -21.88 -6.95 10.53
N GLN A 192 -21.85 -5.64 10.83
CA GLN A 192 -22.31 -4.59 9.92
C GLN A 192 -21.18 -4.00 9.05
N LEU A 193 -19.95 -4.48 9.17
CA LEU A 193 -18.77 -3.89 8.53
C LEU A 193 -18.66 -4.22 7.03
N LEU A 194 -19.29 -5.28 6.56
CA LEU A 194 -19.14 -5.72 5.17
C LEU A 194 -20.47 -6.18 4.61
N PRO A 195 -20.96 -5.58 3.50
CA PRO A 195 -21.98 -6.22 2.70
C PRO A 195 -21.34 -7.46 2.04
N LEU A 196 -21.73 -8.66 2.48
CA LEU A 196 -21.61 -9.86 1.66
C LEU A 196 -22.80 -9.93 0.73
#